data_2efcea5bb317a1fa2754585dd262006a
#
_entry.id   2efcea5bb317a1fa2754585dd262006a
#
_cell.length_a   1.000
_cell.length_b   1.000
_cell.length_c   1.000
_cell.angle_alpha   90.00
_cell.angle_beta   90.00
_cell.angle_gamma   90.00
#
_symmetry.space_group_name_H-M   'P 1'
#
loop_
_entity.id
_entity.type
_entity.pdbx_description
1 polymer ?
#
loop_
_entity_poly.entity_id
_entity_poly.type
_entity_poly.pdbx_seq_one_letter_code
_entity_poly.pdbx_strand_id
1 'polypeptide(L)'
;MPKIAAPVETLRPARPEPVKPPVLMERTQPVIERLSAALGEPVFTYWNSTKGAICQNDVAGLYALLRSANKVDRLSLFIKSDGGSGQAALRMVNLLRRYTTHLTVLAPLECQSAATMLALGADRIIMGPLAHLSAVDTSLTHDLSPIDRDNDRVSVSNDELLRVIRLWSEQAKDSTKNPYEALFPYVHPLVIGAVDRSSALSTRICEEILSYHMEDADRAREISNILNAGYPSHNYPITLREAKRIGLNVEPMEDAVNGLLFELNEIYSEMGQSATTDYDERNSHDNSILNVLESSGLLIYFQLDKDWHYRSEERRWVALNDKSSWRKAEMIDGKAVISQLHVR
;
A
#
# COMPACT_ATOMS: atom_id res chain seq x y z
N MET A 1 12.06 62.05 37.83
CA MET A 1 12.26 61.15 36.67
C MET A 1 11.46 59.91 36.92
N PRO A 2 10.46 59.55 36.12
CA PRO A 2 9.70 58.32 36.29
C PRO A 2 10.56 57.13 35.85
N LYS A 3 10.60 56.06 36.66
CA LYS A 3 11.25 54.79 36.33
C LYS A 3 10.46 54.12 35.23
N ILE A 4 11.11 53.90 34.07
CA ILE A 4 10.59 53.10 32.98
C ILE A 4 10.52 51.65 33.48
N ALA A 5 9.33 51.07 33.57
CA ALA A 5 9.13 49.65 33.88
C ALA A 5 9.77 48.81 32.76
N ALA A 6 10.52 47.81 33.15
CA ALA A 6 11.08 46.84 32.20
C ALA A 6 9.93 46.10 31.44
N PRO A 7 10.11 45.78 30.15
CA PRO A 7 9.10 45.06 29.40
C PRO A 7 8.87 43.68 30.05
N VAL A 8 7.60 43.37 30.28
CA VAL A 8 7.18 42.05 30.75
C VAL A 8 7.48 41.08 29.60
N GLU A 9 8.46 40.20 29.83
CA GLU A 9 8.77 39.10 28.91
C GLU A 9 7.55 38.15 28.89
N THR A 10 6.74 38.26 27.87
CA THR A 10 5.63 37.31 27.66
C THR A 10 6.25 35.94 27.38
N LEU A 11 6.23 35.07 28.40
CA LEU A 11 6.60 33.66 28.29
C LEU A 11 5.81 33.07 27.12
N ARG A 12 6.49 32.74 26.02
CA ARG A 12 5.88 31.97 24.92
C ARG A 12 5.40 30.66 25.52
N PRO A 13 4.17 30.24 25.27
CA PRO A 13 3.71 28.95 25.73
C PRO A 13 4.68 27.86 25.26
N ALA A 14 4.99 26.93 26.13
CA ALA A 14 5.88 25.81 25.79
C ALA A 14 5.30 25.06 24.56
N ARG A 15 6.16 24.77 23.59
CA ARG A 15 5.77 24.01 22.41
C ARG A 15 5.22 22.64 22.85
N PRO A 16 4.03 22.20 22.40
CA PRO A 16 3.49 20.89 22.79
C PRO A 16 4.46 19.77 22.40
N GLU A 17 4.53 18.73 23.21
CA GLU A 17 5.31 17.53 22.87
C GLU A 17 4.65 16.78 21.71
N PRO A 18 5.45 16.25 20.75
CA PRO A 18 4.92 15.46 19.64
C PRO A 18 4.18 14.21 20.13
N VAL A 19 2.98 14.00 19.63
CA VAL A 19 2.24 12.75 19.82
C VAL A 19 3.04 11.61 19.19
N LYS A 20 3.11 10.47 19.87
CA LYS A 20 3.79 9.27 19.36
C LYS A 20 2.80 8.12 19.18
N PRO A 21 2.85 7.41 18.06
CA PRO A 21 1.99 6.24 17.88
C PRO A 21 2.41 5.13 18.85
N PRO A 22 1.45 4.37 19.40
CA PRO A 22 1.77 3.22 20.24
C PRO A 22 2.34 2.09 19.40
N VAL A 23 3.30 1.34 19.94
CA VAL A 23 3.79 0.07 19.37
C VAL A 23 3.23 -1.05 20.24
N LEU A 24 2.27 -1.80 19.72
CA LEU A 24 1.41 -2.71 20.51
C LEU A 24 1.75 -4.20 20.26
N MET A 25 3.03 -4.52 20.10
CA MET A 25 3.51 -5.86 19.81
C MET A 25 3.06 -6.88 20.88
N GLU A 26 2.99 -6.48 22.14
CA GLU A 26 2.53 -7.36 23.22
C GLU A 26 1.04 -7.76 23.07
N ARG A 27 0.27 -6.97 22.30
CA ARG A 27 -1.14 -7.28 22.00
C ARG A 27 -1.29 -8.06 20.70
N THR A 28 -0.45 -7.80 19.69
CA THR A 28 -0.54 -8.47 18.38
C THR A 28 -0.02 -9.90 18.43
N GLN A 29 1.07 -10.17 19.18
CA GLN A 29 1.69 -11.49 19.23
C GLN A 29 0.75 -12.61 19.70
N PRO A 30 -0.05 -12.48 20.77
CA PRO A 30 -1.01 -13.50 21.16
C PRO A 30 -2.08 -13.80 20.09
N VAL A 31 -2.45 -12.79 19.29
CA VAL A 31 -3.42 -12.98 18.20
C VAL A 31 -2.78 -13.74 17.04
N ILE A 32 -1.54 -13.42 16.68
CA ILE A 32 -0.77 -14.13 15.65
C ILE A 32 -0.56 -15.61 16.04
N GLU A 33 -0.26 -15.88 17.31
CA GLU A 33 -0.14 -17.25 17.83
C GLU A 33 -1.46 -18.02 17.72
N ARG A 34 -2.58 -17.40 18.09
CA ARG A 34 -3.92 -18.00 17.95
C ARG A 34 -4.27 -18.27 16.48
N LEU A 35 -3.95 -17.34 15.58
CA LEU A 35 -4.12 -17.51 14.14
C LEU A 35 -3.28 -18.67 13.61
N SER A 36 -1.99 -18.73 13.97
CA SER A 36 -1.09 -19.81 13.56
C SER A 36 -1.57 -21.17 14.07
N ALA A 37 -2.09 -21.23 15.31
CA ALA A 37 -2.67 -22.45 15.87
C ALA A 37 -3.96 -22.87 15.13
N ALA A 38 -4.84 -21.92 14.80
CA ALA A 38 -6.10 -22.18 14.09
C ALA A 38 -5.86 -22.68 12.67
N LEU A 39 -4.85 -22.14 11.99
CA LEU A 39 -4.51 -22.48 10.59
C LEU A 39 -3.54 -23.67 10.48
N GLY A 40 -2.85 -24.03 11.57
CA GLY A 40 -1.84 -25.09 11.59
C GLY A 40 -0.57 -24.75 10.78
N GLU A 41 -0.32 -23.45 10.50
CA GLU A 41 0.84 -22.97 9.75
C GLU A 41 1.24 -21.56 10.23
N PRO A 42 2.50 -21.13 10.00
CA PRO A 42 2.94 -19.79 10.36
C PRO A 42 2.12 -18.69 9.67
N VAL A 43 1.83 -17.64 10.41
CA VAL A 43 1.13 -16.45 9.91
C VAL A 43 2.08 -15.27 9.89
N PHE A 44 2.21 -14.66 8.73
CA PHE A 44 2.84 -13.37 8.53
C PHE A 44 1.78 -12.33 8.25
N THR A 45 2.07 -11.09 8.59
CA THR A 45 1.15 -9.98 8.35
C THR A 45 1.83 -8.91 7.52
N TYR A 46 1.06 -8.31 6.63
CA TYR A 46 1.41 -7.12 5.89
C TYR A 46 0.22 -6.15 5.91
N TRP A 47 0.38 -5.10 6.67
CA TRP A 47 -0.68 -4.13 6.91
C TRP A 47 -0.21 -2.70 6.62
N ASN A 48 -1.04 -1.93 5.92
CA ASN A 48 -0.80 -0.51 5.69
C ASN A 48 -1.89 0.35 6.34
N SER A 49 -1.50 1.46 6.95
CA SER A 49 -2.42 2.53 7.32
C SER A 49 -2.96 3.22 6.06
N THR A 50 -3.91 4.13 6.22
CA THR A 50 -4.48 4.92 5.10
C THR A 50 -3.46 5.82 4.40
N LYS A 51 -2.33 6.13 5.05
CA LYS A 51 -1.20 6.88 4.48
C LYS A 51 -0.06 5.95 4.02
N GLY A 52 -0.12 4.66 4.35
CA GLY A 52 0.87 3.66 3.96
C GLY A 52 0.64 3.15 2.55
N ALA A 53 1.71 2.65 1.94
CA ALA A 53 1.64 2.06 0.60
C ALA A 53 2.77 1.03 0.41
N ILE A 54 2.53 0.03 -0.44
CA ILE A 54 3.54 -0.95 -0.83
C ILE A 54 4.72 -0.23 -1.50
N CYS A 55 5.92 -0.40 -0.96
CA CYS A 55 7.12 0.24 -1.46
C CYS A 55 8.33 -0.70 -1.55
N GLN A 56 9.41 -0.26 -2.19
CA GLN A 56 10.61 -1.08 -2.36
C GLN A 56 11.29 -1.46 -1.04
N ASN A 57 11.13 -0.66 0.00
CA ASN A 57 11.72 -0.94 1.31
C ASN A 57 10.99 -2.05 2.05
N ASP A 58 9.69 -2.28 1.79
CA ASP A 58 8.92 -3.39 2.35
C ASP A 58 9.56 -4.75 2.01
N VAL A 59 10.18 -4.85 0.83
CA VAL A 59 10.87 -6.08 0.40
C VAL A 59 12.01 -6.44 1.36
N ALA A 60 12.75 -5.44 1.86
CA ALA A 60 13.81 -5.68 2.83
C ALA A 60 13.26 -6.01 4.23
N GLY A 61 12.15 -5.37 4.62
CA GLY A 61 11.42 -5.72 5.84
C GLY A 61 10.91 -7.16 5.81
N LEU A 62 10.26 -7.56 4.72
CA LEU A 62 9.80 -8.93 4.52
C LEU A 62 10.96 -9.93 4.53
N TYR A 63 12.10 -9.59 3.91
CA TYR A 63 13.28 -10.44 3.95
C TYR A 63 13.81 -10.65 5.38
N ALA A 64 13.78 -9.62 6.22
CA ALA A 64 14.19 -9.75 7.61
C ALA A 64 13.25 -10.70 8.39
N LEU A 65 11.92 -10.62 8.18
CA LEU A 65 10.95 -11.57 8.76
C LEU A 65 11.23 -13.01 8.29
N LEU A 66 11.37 -13.21 6.99
CA LEU A 66 11.56 -14.53 6.41
C LEU A 66 12.88 -15.18 6.88
N ARG A 67 13.92 -14.38 7.10
CA ARG A 67 15.17 -14.86 7.68
C ARG A 67 15.03 -15.35 9.11
N SER A 68 14.19 -14.72 9.92
CA SER A 68 13.96 -15.10 11.31
C SER A 68 13.13 -16.39 11.42
N ALA A 69 12.19 -16.61 10.49
CA ALA A 69 11.29 -17.76 10.51
C ALA A 69 11.82 -19.02 9.84
N ASN A 70 12.95 -18.94 9.10
CA ASN A 70 13.46 -20.03 8.24
C ASN A 70 12.49 -20.41 7.10
N LYS A 71 12.84 -21.45 6.32
CA LYS A 71 11.98 -21.98 5.27
C LYS A 71 10.88 -22.85 5.88
N VAL A 72 9.66 -22.67 5.36
CA VAL A 72 8.47 -23.43 5.76
C VAL A 72 7.75 -23.95 4.53
N ASP A 73 7.08 -25.10 4.63
CA ASP A 73 6.34 -25.65 3.50
C ASP A 73 5.08 -24.85 3.21
N ARG A 74 4.41 -24.38 4.24
CA ARG A 74 3.15 -23.63 4.16
C ARG A 74 3.27 -22.33 4.94
N LEU A 75 2.71 -21.27 4.38
CA LEU A 75 2.69 -19.94 4.98
C LEU A 75 1.39 -19.25 4.67
N SER A 76 0.75 -18.67 5.69
CA SER A 76 -0.36 -17.74 5.52
C SER A 76 0.12 -16.31 5.64
N LEU A 77 -0.30 -15.45 4.71
CA LEU A 77 0.00 -14.02 4.71
C LEU A 77 -1.30 -13.20 4.84
N PHE A 78 -1.51 -12.58 5.98
CA PHE A 78 -2.55 -11.56 6.14
C PHE A 78 -2.15 -10.29 5.38
N ILE A 79 -3.03 -9.79 4.50
CA ILE A 79 -2.84 -8.55 3.76
C ILE A 79 -4.01 -7.61 3.99
N LYS A 80 -3.69 -6.37 4.38
CA LYS A 80 -4.60 -5.22 4.36
C LYS A 80 -3.84 -4.02 3.79
N SER A 81 -4.20 -3.56 2.58
CA SER A 81 -3.49 -2.47 1.91
C SER A 81 -4.31 -1.90 0.74
N ASP A 82 -4.21 -0.59 0.54
CA ASP A 82 -4.76 0.11 -0.63
C ASP A 82 -3.84 0.02 -1.87
N GLY A 83 -2.67 -0.61 -1.73
CA GLY A 83 -1.75 -0.84 -2.85
C GLY A 83 -0.47 -0.04 -2.79
N GLY A 84 0.07 0.33 -3.97
CA GLY A 84 1.34 1.03 -4.13
C GLY A 84 2.16 0.52 -5.31
N SER A 85 3.41 0.15 -5.10
CA SER A 85 4.33 -0.29 -6.16
C SER A 85 4.11 -1.75 -6.58
N GLY A 86 3.60 -1.99 -7.80
CA GLY A 86 3.50 -3.33 -8.38
C GLY A 86 4.84 -4.03 -8.55
N GLN A 87 5.92 -3.28 -8.81
CA GLN A 87 7.27 -3.83 -8.86
C GLN A 87 7.75 -4.34 -7.49
N ALA A 88 7.37 -3.66 -6.41
CA ALA A 88 7.65 -4.13 -5.07
C ALA A 88 6.82 -5.40 -4.76
N ALA A 89 5.54 -5.43 -5.15
CA ALA A 89 4.69 -6.61 -5.01
C ALA A 89 5.30 -7.85 -5.71
N LEU A 90 5.77 -7.72 -6.95
CA LEU A 90 6.46 -8.81 -7.66
C LEU A 90 7.70 -9.29 -6.89
N ARG A 91 8.52 -8.36 -6.38
CA ARG A 91 9.71 -8.72 -5.60
C ARG A 91 9.36 -9.42 -4.29
N MET A 92 8.28 -8.99 -3.62
CA MET A 92 7.77 -9.64 -2.41
C MET A 92 7.28 -11.05 -2.70
N VAL A 93 6.50 -11.26 -3.79
CA VAL A 93 6.07 -12.60 -4.22
C VAL A 93 7.27 -13.49 -4.51
N ASN A 94 8.21 -13.03 -5.34
CA ASN A 94 9.43 -13.80 -5.64
C ASN A 94 10.22 -14.18 -4.38
N LEU A 95 10.23 -13.30 -3.39
CA LEU A 95 10.88 -13.57 -2.11
C LEU A 95 10.11 -14.61 -1.30
N LEU A 96 8.78 -14.46 -1.13
CA LEU A 96 7.91 -15.42 -0.46
C LEU A 96 8.07 -16.83 -1.05
N ARG A 97 8.02 -16.95 -2.38
CA ARG A 97 8.15 -18.22 -3.11
C ARG A 97 9.50 -18.92 -2.96
N ARG A 98 10.53 -18.21 -2.50
CA ARG A 98 11.83 -18.83 -2.11
C ARG A 98 11.82 -19.46 -0.72
N TYR A 99 10.87 -19.04 0.13
CA TYR A 99 10.78 -19.46 1.53
C TYR A 99 9.62 -20.41 1.81
N THR A 100 8.61 -20.45 0.92
CA THR A 100 7.48 -21.36 1.06
C THR A 100 7.10 -22.01 -0.27
N THR A 101 6.64 -23.26 -0.23
CA THR A 101 6.10 -23.99 -1.39
C THR A 101 4.60 -23.72 -1.56
N HIS A 102 3.87 -23.48 -0.46
CA HIS A 102 2.44 -23.19 -0.47
C HIS A 102 2.18 -21.87 0.26
N LEU A 103 1.72 -20.88 -0.49
CA LEU A 103 1.35 -19.56 0.01
C LEU A 103 -0.17 -19.40 0.01
N THR A 104 -0.74 -19.12 1.17
CA THR A 104 -2.14 -18.69 1.33
C THR A 104 -2.17 -17.21 1.65
N VAL A 105 -2.98 -16.43 0.95
CA VAL A 105 -3.28 -15.04 1.33
C VAL A 105 -4.60 -14.98 2.08
N LEU A 106 -4.59 -14.29 3.21
CA LEU A 106 -5.76 -13.98 4.04
C LEU A 106 -6.12 -12.51 3.84
N ALA A 107 -7.24 -12.27 3.18
CA ALA A 107 -7.76 -10.92 2.93
C ALA A 107 -9.09 -10.74 3.66
N PRO A 108 -9.11 -10.21 4.90
CA PRO A 108 -10.37 -9.93 5.60
C PRO A 108 -11.03 -8.63 5.14
N LEU A 109 -10.25 -7.68 4.60
CA LEU A 109 -10.62 -6.32 4.24
C LEU A 109 -10.08 -5.96 2.86
N GLU A 110 -9.80 -4.67 2.62
CA GLU A 110 -9.23 -4.16 1.38
C GLU A 110 -7.84 -4.75 1.07
N CYS A 111 -7.72 -5.29 -0.15
CA CYS A 111 -6.48 -5.78 -0.72
C CYS A 111 -6.41 -5.28 -2.17
N GLN A 112 -6.07 -3.99 -2.36
CA GLN A 112 -6.29 -3.27 -3.61
C GLN A 112 -5.01 -3.06 -4.42
N SER A 113 -5.15 -2.87 -5.74
CA SER A 113 -4.06 -2.45 -6.63
C SER A 113 -2.83 -3.37 -6.50
N ALA A 114 -1.66 -2.85 -6.12
CA ALA A 114 -0.46 -3.65 -5.91
C ALA A 114 -0.61 -4.72 -4.81
N ALA A 115 -1.54 -4.55 -3.85
CA ALA A 115 -1.87 -5.60 -2.89
C ALA A 115 -2.67 -6.73 -3.56
N THR A 116 -3.55 -6.43 -4.52
CA THR A 116 -4.13 -7.46 -5.40
C THR A 116 -3.02 -8.22 -6.13
N MET A 117 -2.03 -7.52 -6.72
CA MET A 117 -0.89 -8.19 -7.37
C MET A 117 -0.13 -9.10 -6.39
N LEU A 118 0.11 -8.66 -5.15
CA LEU A 118 0.75 -9.49 -4.14
C LEU A 118 -0.09 -10.74 -3.82
N ALA A 119 -1.43 -10.58 -3.72
CA ALA A 119 -2.34 -11.69 -3.47
C ALA A 119 -2.40 -12.69 -4.64
N LEU A 120 -2.26 -12.22 -5.90
CA LEU A 120 -2.15 -13.11 -7.08
C LEU A 120 -0.97 -14.09 -6.97
N GLY A 121 0.03 -13.79 -6.16
CA GLY A 121 1.17 -14.68 -5.92
C GLY A 121 0.86 -15.88 -5.02
N ALA A 122 -0.33 -15.99 -4.46
CA ALA A 122 -0.73 -17.09 -3.58
C ALA A 122 -1.33 -18.27 -4.37
N ASP A 123 -1.14 -19.48 -3.86
CA ASP A 123 -1.83 -20.67 -4.38
C ASP A 123 -3.33 -20.59 -4.09
N ARG A 124 -3.71 -19.92 -3.01
CA ARG A 124 -5.08 -19.74 -2.56
C ARG A 124 -5.26 -18.38 -1.86
N ILE A 125 -6.36 -17.70 -2.14
CA ILE A 125 -6.76 -16.47 -1.46
C ILE A 125 -8.01 -16.75 -0.65
N ILE A 126 -7.99 -16.50 0.64
CA ILE A 126 -9.12 -16.65 1.55
C ILE A 126 -9.66 -15.25 1.85
N MET A 127 -10.91 -15.00 1.44
CA MET A 127 -11.53 -13.68 1.51
C MET A 127 -12.60 -13.62 2.61
N GLY A 128 -12.48 -12.63 3.48
CA GLY A 128 -13.50 -12.31 4.49
C GLY A 128 -14.76 -11.68 3.87
N PRO A 129 -15.84 -11.53 4.65
CA PRO A 129 -17.11 -10.99 4.15
C PRO A 129 -17.03 -9.51 3.71
N LEU A 130 -16.07 -8.73 4.25
CA LEU A 130 -15.81 -7.35 3.85
C LEU A 130 -14.66 -7.22 2.84
N ALA A 131 -14.02 -8.33 2.49
CA ALA A 131 -12.86 -8.32 1.61
C ALA A 131 -13.22 -7.96 0.18
N HIS A 132 -12.35 -7.23 -0.44
CA HIS A 132 -12.33 -7.03 -1.89
C HIS A 132 -10.91 -6.86 -2.41
N LEU A 133 -10.70 -7.34 -3.61
CA LEU A 133 -9.56 -7.00 -4.45
C LEU A 133 -9.96 -5.80 -5.33
N SER A 134 -9.06 -5.25 -6.10
CA SER A 134 -9.39 -4.23 -7.10
C SER A 134 -8.72 -4.47 -8.44
N ALA A 135 -9.05 -3.65 -9.42
CA ALA A 135 -8.27 -3.53 -10.63
C ALA A 135 -6.80 -3.16 -10.31
N VAL A 136 -5.90 -3.51 -11.22
CA VAL A 136 -4.46 -3.28 -11.09
C VAL A 136 -3.94 -2.35 -12.19
N ASP A 137 -4.86 -1.66 -12.87
CA ASP A 137 -4.54 -0.62 -13.84
C ASP A 137 -3.69 0.48 -13.21
N THR A 138 -2.79 1.05 -13.97
CA THR A 138 -1.84 2.04 -13.45
C THR A 138 -2.19 3.44 -13.90
N SER A 139 -2.11 4.38 -12.97
CA SER A 139 -2.02 5.81 -13.26
C SER A 139 -0.59 6.30 -13.07
N LEU A 140 -0.20 7.31 -13.83
CA LEU A 140 1.15 7.84 -13.83
C LEU A 140 1.12 9.37 -13.70
N THR A 141 1.91 9.90 -12.77
CA THR A 141 2.29 11.31 -12.75
C THR A 141 3.67 11.46 -13.37
N HIS A 142 3.77 12.21 -14.44
CA HIS A 142 4.99 12.47 -15.19
C HIS A 142 5.36 13.96 -15.09
N ASP A 143 6.63 14.31 -15.31
CA ASP A 143 7.04 15.74 -15.29
C ASP A 143 6.32 16.62 -16.31
N LEU A 144 5.83 16.01 -17.38
CA LEU A 144 5.03 16.64 -18.43
C LEU A 144 3.52 16.37 -18.30
N SER A 145 3.04 15.82 -17.16
CA SER A 145 1.61 15.68 -16.90
C SER A 145 0.91 17.04 -16.87
N PRO A 146 -0.37 17.11 -17.22
CA PRO A 146 -1.17 18.32 -17.03
C PRO A 146 -1.07 18.85 -15.61
N ILE A 147 -1.24 20.16 -15.45
CA ILE A 147 -1.20 20.83 -14.15
C ILE A 147 -2.63 21.33 -13.85
N ASP A 148 -3.08 21.10 -12.63
CA ASP A 148 -4.37 21.56 -12.15
C ASP A 148 -4.34 23.02 -11.65
N ARG A 149 -5.45 23.48 -11.05
CA ARG A 149 -5.58 24.87 -10.56
C ARG A 149 -4.71 25.18 -9.34
N ASP A 150 -4.32 24.15 -8.60
CA ASP A 150 -3.48 24.27 -7.41
C ASP A 150 -2.00 24.11 -7.73
N ASN A 151 -1.67 24.05 -9.04
CA ASN A 151 -0.33 23.85 -9.58
C ASN A 151 0.25 22.46 -9.28
N ASP A 152 -0.62 21.48 -9.05
CA ASP A 152 -0.24 20.08 -8.88
C ASP A 152 -0.35 19.32 -10.20
N ARG A 153 0.56 18.35 -10.40
CA ARG A 153 0.55 17.49 -11.59
C ARG A 153 -0.56 16.47 -11.51
N VAL A 154 -1.38 16.41 -12.52
CA VAL A 154 -2.48 15.46 -12.64
C VAL A 154 -1.95 14.08 -13.00
N SER A 155 -2.38 13.06 -12.29
CA SER A 155 -2.13 11.66 -12.68
C SER A 155 -2.99 11.29 -13.87
N VAL A 156 -2.41 10.56 -14.82
CA VAL A 156 -3.09 10.13 -16.06
C VAL A 156 -3.06 8.61 -16.12
N SER A 157 -4.22 7.99 -16.37
CA SER A 157 -4.32 6.54 -16.56
C SER A 157 -4.49 6.17 -18.04
N ASN A 158 -4.04 4.96 -18.40
CA ASN A 158 -4.21 4.44 -19.76
C ASN A 158 -5.70 4.19 -20.08
N ASP A 159 -6.45 3.72 -19.09
CA ASP A 159 -7.89 3.48 -19.24
C ASP A 159 -8.65 4.77 -19.56
N GLU A 160 -8.37 5.86 -18.85
CA GLU A 160 -8.99 7.18 -19.13
C GLU A 160 -8.67 7.68 -20.54
N LEU A 161 -7.40 7.59 -20.96
CA LEU A 161 -7.01 7.99 -22.32
C LEU A 161 -7.71 7.16 -23.38
N LEU A 162 -7.73 5.83 -23.24
CA LEU A 162 -8.39 4.94 -24.19
C LEU A 162 -9.91 5.12 -24.21
N ARG A 163 -10.52 5.44 -23.06
CA ARG A 163 -11.96 5.78 -22.99
C ARG A 163 -12.29 7.05 -23.76
N VAL A 164 -11.50 8.10 -23.59
CA VAL A 164 -11.68 9.35 -24.36
C VAL A 164 -11.55 9.08 -25.87
N ILE A 165 -10.53 8.33 -26.29
CA ILE A 165 -10.30 7.97 -27.69
C ILE A 165 -11.49 7.16 -28.24
N ARG A 166 -11.97 6.16 -27.48
CA ARG A 166 -13.11 5.33 -27.88
C ARG A 166 -14.40 6.17 -28.00
N LEU A 167 -14.74 6.94 -26.98
CA LEU A 167 -15.91 7.83 -27.00
C LEU A 167 -15.89 8.78 -28.19
N TRP A 168 -14.72 9.29 -28.51
CA TRP A 168 -14.56 10.17 -29.67
C TRP A 168 -14.74 9.43 -30.99
N SER A 169 -14.12 8.26 -31.12
CA SER A 169 -14.25 7.43 -32.34
C SER A 169 -15.69 6.97 -32.56
N GLU A 170 -16.45 6.69 -31.51
CA GLU A 170 -17.88 6.30 -31.58
C GLU A 170 -18.78 7.47 -31.96
N GLN A 171 -18.45 8.69 -31.58
CA GLN A 171 -19.26 9.90 -31.79
C GLN A 171 -18.83 10.71 -33.01
N ALA A 172 -17.61 10.58 -33.47
CA ALA A 172 -17.08 11.29 -34.63
C ALA A 172 -17.69 10.73 -35.93
N LYS A 173 -18.53 11.52 -36.59
CA LYS A 173 -19.09 11.17 -37.90
C LYS A 173 -18.04 11.25 -39.02
N ASP A 174 -16.92 11.91 -38.78
CA ASP A 174 -15.80 12.08 -39.71
C ASP A 174 -14.58 11.32 -39.21
N SER A 175 -14.30 10.17 -39.82
CA SER A 175 -13.20 9.27 -39.45
C SER A 175 -11.82 9.73 -39.91
N THR A 176 -11.69 10.91 -40.52
CA THR A 176 -10.43 11.40 -41.09
C THR A 176 -9.50 12.05 -40.05
N LYS A 177 -10.02 12.42 -38.87
CA LYS A 177 -9.23 13.05 -37.81
C LYS A 177 -8.68 12.00 -36.86
N ASN A 178 -7.36 12.03 -36.67
CA ASN A 178 -6.70 11.20 -35.64
C ASN A 178 -7.10 11.73 -34.24
N PRO A 179 -7.75 10.92 -33.38
CA PRO A 179 -8.18 11.37 -32.06
C PRO A 179 -7.00 11.81 -31.16
N TYR A 180 -5.81 11.29 -31.36
CA TYR A 180 -4.62 11.71 -30.63
C TYR A 180 -4.22 13.16 -30.89
N GLU A 181 -4.42 13.67 -32.14
CA GLU A 181 -4.08 15.05 -32.47
C GLU A 181 -4.87 16.07 -31.62
N ALA A 182 -6.09 15.73 -31.25
CA ALA A 182 -6.89 16.59 -30.41
C ALA A 182 -6.55 16.48 -28.91
N LEU A 183 -5.90 15.40 -28.48
CA LEU A 183 -5.41 15.26 -27.11
C LEU A 183 -4.07 15.96 -26.88
N PHE A 184 -3.21 16.09 -27.91
CA PHE A 184 -1.88 16.64 -27.75
C PHE A 184 -1.79 18.06 -27.15
N PRO A 185 -2.75 18.97 -27.35
CA PRO A 185 -2.75 20.26 -26.65
C PRO A 185 -2.94 20.15 -25.12
N TYR A 186 -3.50 19.04 -24.64
CA TYR A 186 -3.88 18.85 -23.23
C TYR A 186 -3.02 17.80 -22.52
N VAL A 187 -2.55 16.79 -23.25
CA VAL A 187 -1.71 15.72 -22.72
C VAL A 187 -0.51 15.53 -23.63
N HIS A 188 0.67 15.74 -23.08
CA HIS A 188 1.91 15.63 -23.86
C HIS A 188 2.10 14.20 -24.39
N PRO A 189 2.50 13.99 -25.67
CA PRO A 189 2.68 12.66 -26.27
C PRO A 189 3.59 11.71 -25.49
N LEU A 190 4.63 12.21 -24.82
CA LEU A 190 5.51 11.41 -23.96
C LEU A 190 4.78 10.88 -22.72
N VAL A 191 3.78 11.61 -22.21
CA VAL A 191 2.93 11.12 -21.09
C VAL A 191 2.08 9.95 -21.57
N ILE A 192 1.47 10.06 -22.76
CA ILE A 192 0.68 8.97 -23.35
C ILE A 192 1.54 7.71 -23.50
N GLY A 193 2.74 7.83 -24.06
CA GLY A 193 3.67 6.70 -24.21
C GLY A 193 4.17 6.14 -22.88
N ALA A 194 4.35 6.99 -21.86
CA ALA A 194 4.73 6.54 -20.51
C ALA A 194 3.61 5.77 -19.82
N VAL A 195 2.37 6.21 -19.98
CA VAL A 195 1.16 5.56 -19.43
C VAL A 195 0.93 4.21 -20.11
N ASP A 196 1.04 4.10 -21.43
CA ASP A 196 0.94 2.84 -22.17
C ASP A 196 2.01 1.84 -21.70
N ARG A 197 3.25 2.28 -21.58
CA ARG A 197 4.34 1.44 -21.04
C ARG A 197 4.07 0.99 -19.61
N SER A 198 3.51 1.85 -18.76
CA SER A 198 3.16 1.50 -17.36
C SER A 198 2.07 0.44 -17.32
N SER A 199 1.05 0.54 -18.18
CA SER A 199 -0.01 -0.45 -18.31
C SER A 199 0.52 -1.80 -18.80
N ALA A 200 1.37 -1.80 -19.83
CA ALA A 200 2.03 -3.01 -20.32
C ALA A 200 2.91 -3.67 -19.23
N LEU A 201 3.61 -2.87 -18.43
CA LEU A 201 4.39 -3.37 -17.30
C LEU A 201 3.50 -4.00 -16.23
N SER A 202 2.37 -3.39 -15.89
CA SER A 202 1.42 -3.94 -14.91
C SER A 202 0.89 -5.31 -15.36
N THR A 203 0.45 -5.43 -16.62
CA THR A 203 0.03 -6.71 -17.19
C THR A 203 1.13 -7.77 -17.11
N ARG A 204 2.35 -7.40 -17.48
CA ARG A 204 3.50 -8.32 -17.42
C ARG A 204 3.85 -8.75 -16.01
N ILE A 205 3.75 -7.85 -15.02
CA ILE A 205 3.93 -8.18 -13.61
C ILE A 205 2.90 -9.20 -13.14
N CYS A 206 1.62 -9.02 -13.49
CA CYS A 206 0.56 -9.97 -13.13
C CYS A 206 0.78 -11.35 -13.76
N GLU A 207 1.13 -11.42 -15.05
CA GLU A 207 1.48 -12.67 -15.72
C GLU A 207 2.63 -13.39 -15.02
N GLU A 208 3.70 -12.69 -14.70
CA GLU A 208 4.86 -13.23 -14.00
C GLU A 208 4.49 -13.75 -12.60
N ILE A 209 3.68 -12.99 -11.85
CA ILE A 209 3.22 -13.39 -10.51
C ILE A 209 2.34 -14.66 -10.59
N LEU A 210 1.38 -14.70 -11.50
CA LEU A 210 0.51 -15.87 -11.68
C LEU A 210 1.29 -17.11 -12.10
N SER A 211 2.36 -16.95 -12.87
CA SER A 211 3.19 -18.07 -13.33
C SER A 211 3.87 -18.88 -12.22
N TYR A 212 3.93 -18.36 -10.98
CA TYR A 212 4.47 -19.11 -9.84
C TYR A 212 3.63 -20.34 -9.44
N HIS A 213 2.33 -20.34 -9.77
CA HIS A 213 1.41 -21.42 -9.39
C HIS A 213 0.40 -21.81 -10.50
N MET A 214 0.36 -21.08 -11.59
CA MET A 214 -0.56 -21.33 -12.73
C MET A 214 0.26 -21.77 -13.94
N GLU A 215 0.10 -23.01 -14.37
CA GLU A 215 0.82 -23.56 -15.53
C GLU A 215 0.23 -23.07 -16.86
N ASP A 216 -1.07 -22.76 -16.88
CA ASP A 216 -1.78 -22.24 -18.08
C ASP A 216 -1.46 -20.75 -18.29
N ALA A 217 -0.49 -20.49 -19.17
CA ALA A 217 -0.04 -19.13 -19.51
C ALA A 217 -1.12 -18.29 -20.21
N ASP A 218 -2.03 -18.91 -20.99
CA ASP A 218 -3.10 -18.19 -21.66
C ASP A 218 -4.15 -17.75 -20.63
N ARG A 219 -4.43 -18.58 -19.64
CA ARG A 219 -5.31 -18.25 -18.53
C ARG A 219 -4.70 -17.15 -17.65
N ALA A 220 -3.41 -17.23 -17.33
CA ALA A 220 -2.71 -16.18 -16.60
C ALA A 220 -2.78 -14.83 -17.32
N ARG A 221 -2.62 -14.82 -18.64
CA ARG A 221 -2.75 -13.63 -19.49
C ARG A 221 -4.19 -13.10 -19.51
N GLU A 222 -5.19 -13.97 -19.62
CA GLU A 222 -6.60 -13.57 -19.60
C GLU A 222 -6.94 -12.85 -18.27
N ILE A 223 -6.58 -13.45 -17.13
CA ILE A 223 -6.80 -12.85 -15.81
C ILE A 223 -6.06 -11.51 -15.70
N SER A 224 -4.81 -11.45 -16.14
CA SER A 224 -4.01 -10.22 -16.11
C SER A 224 -4.66 -9.10 -16.92
N ASN A 225 -5.19 -9.39 -18.11
CA ASN A 225 -5.88 -8.42 -18.94
C ASN A 225 -7.21 -7.96 -18.31
N ILE A 226 -7.98 -8.87 -17.71
CA ILE A 226 -9.22 -8.50 -17.02
C ILE A 226 -8.91 -7.55 -15.85
N LEU A 227 -7.91 -7.85 -15.05
CA LEU A 227 -7.54 -7.01 -13.90
C LEU A 227 -6.99 -5.64 -14.32
N ASN A 228 -6.31 -5.54 -15.47
CA ASN A 228 -5.73 -4.29 -15.95
C ASN A 228 -6.71 -3.40 -16.73
N ALA A 229 -7.66 -3.97 -17.48
CA ALA A 229 -8.49 -3.22 -18.41
C ALA A 229 -9.98 -3.61 -18.41
N GLY A 230 -10.37 -4.64 -17.66
CA GLY A 230 -11.74 -5.17 -17.67
C GLY A 230 -12.73 -4.40 -16.80
N TYR A 231 -12.25 -3.56 -15.88
CA TYR A 231 -13.10 -2.85 -14.93
C TYR A 231 -13.20 -1.35 -15.24
N PRO A 232 -14.37 -0.74 -15.00
CA PRO A 232 -14.60 0.67 -15.34
C PRO A 232 -13.93 1.67 -14.37
N SER A 233 -13.34 1.22 -13.28
CA SER A 233 -12.69 2.05 -12.26
C SER A 233 -11.61 1.26 -11.55
N HIS A 234 -10.50 1.94 -11.20
CA HIS A 234 -9.43 1.40 -10.37
C HIS A 234 -9.95 0.83 -9.04
N ASN A 235 -10.91 1.51 -8.43
CA ASN A 235 -11.49 1.13 -7.14
C ASN A 235 -12.70 0.19 -7.28
N TYR A 236 -12.93 -0.45 -8.45
CA TYR A 236 -14.01 -1.42 -8.59
C TYR A 236 -13.80 -2.58 -7.61
N PRO A 237 -14.77 -2.86 -6.68
CA PRO A 237 -14.60 -3.88 -5.67
C PRO A 237 -14.80 -5.28 -6.28
N ILE A 238 -13.70 -5.99 -6.46
CA ILE A 238 -13.68 -7.39 -6.91
C ILE A 238 -13.94 -8.26 -5.68
N THR A 239 -15.21 -8.54 -5.42
CA THR A 239 -15.65 -9.38 -4.29
C THR A 239 -15.34 -10.86 -4.56
N LEU A 240 -15.52 -11.73 -3.56
CA LEU A 240 -15.32 -13.18 -3.67
C LEU A 240 -16.01 -13.79 -4.90
N ARG A 241 -17.26 -13.37 -5.19
CA ARG A 241 -18.03 -13.87 -6.35
C ARG A 241 -17.36 -13.50 -7.65
N GLU A 242 -16.94 -12.26 -7.78
CA GLU A 242 -16.28 -11.75 -8.99
C GLU A 242 -14.89 -12.36 -9.16
N ALA A 243 -14.12 -12.46 -8.09
CA ALA A 243 -12.81 -13.12 -8.09
C ALA A 243 -12.88 -14.57 -8.58
N LYS A 244 -13.91 -15.33 -8.15
CA LYS A 244 -14.20 -16.67 -8.69
C LYS A 244 -14.55 -16.64 -10.17
N ARG A 245 -15.37 -15.66 -10.60
CA ARG A 245 -15.81 -15.54 -11.99
C ARG A 245 -14.65 -15.32 -12.96
N ILE A 246 -13.67 -14.52 -12.57
CA ILE A 246 -12.48 -14.28 -13.39
C ILE A 246 -11.44 -15.40 -13.31
N GLY A 247 -11.66 -16.41 -12.45
CA GLY A 247 -10.86 -17.65 -12.38
C GLY A 247 -9.74 -17.64 -11.36
N LEU A 248 -9.79 -16.74 -10.37
CA LEU A 248 -8.88 -16.82 -9.23
C LEU A 248 -9.28 -17.96 -8.29
N ASN A 249 -8.27 -18.60 -7.69
CA ASN A 249 -8.48 -19.61 -6.65
C ASN A 249 -8.77 -18.91 -5.31
N VAL A 250 -10.06 -18.60 -5.09
CA VAL A 250 -10.53 -17.87 -3.92
C VAL A 250 -11.56 -18.67 -3.14
N GLU A 251 -11.49 -18.60 -1.83
CA GLU A 251 -12.38 -19.30 -0.89
C GLU A 251 -12.95 -18.32 0.15
N PRO A 252 -14.15 -18.58 0.70
CA PRO A 252 -14.65 -17.79 1.81
C PRO A 252 -13.84 -18.07 3.07
N MET A 253 -13.67 -17.05 3.90
CA MET A 253 -12.98 -17.14 5.18
C MET A 253 -13.92 -17.74 6.26
N GLU A 254 -13.39 -18.60 7.11
CA GLU A 254 -14.10 -19.10 8.27
C GLU A 254 -14.28 -17.98 9.30
N ASP A 255 -15.45 -17.94 9.97
CA ASP A 255 -15.82 -16.87 10.90
C ASP A 255 -14.83 -16.74 12.06
N ALA A 256 -14.32 -17.86 12.59
CA ALA A 256 -13.34 -17.85 13.67
C ALA A 256 -12.01 -17.19 13.26
N VAL A 257 -11.50 -17.51 12.07
CA VAL A 257 -10.27 -16.91 11.51
C VAL A 257 -10.52 -15.44 11.20
N ASN A 258 -11.66 -15.12 10.59
CA ASN A 258 -12.04 -13.73 10.30
C ASN A 258 -12.09 -12.88 11.58
N GLY A 259 -12.67 -13.40 12.67
CA GLY A 259 -12.72 -12.71 13.97
C GLY A 259 -11.33 -12.37 14.52
N LEU A 260 -10.37 -13.32 14.43
CA LEU A 260 -8.99 -13.08 14.86
C LEU A 260 -8.27 -12.04 13.97
N LEU A 261 -8.51 -12.06 12.66
CA LEU A 261 -7.93 -11.09 11.74
C LEU A 261 -8.51 -9.69 11.96
N PHE A 262 -9.78 -9.57 12.32
CA PHE A 262 -10.37 -8.29 12.71
C PHE A 262 -9.80 -7.77 14.02
N GLU A 263 -9.64 -8.62 15.06
CA GLU A 263 -8.96 -8.27 16.31
C GLU A 263 -7.55 -7.73 16.03
N LEU A 264 -6.80 -8.39 15.15
CA LEU A 264 -5.46 -7.97 14.77
C LEU A 264 -5.47 -6.63 13.99
N ASN A 265 -6.43 -6.47 13.07
CA ASN A 265 -6.60 -5.22 12.32
C ASN A 265 -6.97 -4.04 13.24
N GLU A 266 -7.79 -4.24 14.27
CA GLU A 266 -8.11 -3.19 15.25
C GLU A 266 -6.85 -2.71 15.98
N ILE A 267 -5.97 -3.64 16.39
CA ILE A 267 -4.72 -3.30 17.07
C ILE A 267 -3.79 -2.54 16.10
N TYR A 268 -3.63 -3.01 14.85
CA TYR A 268 -2.84 -2.28 13.86
C TYR A 268 -3.44 -0.92 13.50
N SER A 269 -4.76 -0.81 13.48
CA SER A 269 -5.44 0.47 13.24
C SER A 269 -5.19 1.47 14.37
N GLU A 270 -5.10 1.01 15.61
CA GLU A 270 -4.69 1.84 16.76
C GLU A 270 -3.23 2.30 16.60
N MET A 271 -2.31 1.41 16.19
CA MET A 271 -0.93 1.76 15.89
C MET A 271 -0.80 2.74 14.72
N GLY A 272 -1.60 2.57 13.69
CA GLY A 272 -1.55 3.33 12.43
C GLY A 272 -2.41 4.59 12.42
N GLN A 273 -2.97 5.02 13.56
CA GLN A 273 -3.69 6.29 13.66
C GLN A 273 -2.77 7.47 13.35
N SER A 274 -3.33 8.50 12.73
CA SER A 274 -2.58 9.73 12.46
C SER A 274 -2.18 10.39 13.78
N ALA A 275 -0.87 10.52 14.01
CA ALA A 275 -0.28 11.17 15.18
C ALA A 275 0.33 12.50 14.74
N THR A 276 -0.51 13.44 14.34
CA THR A 276 -0.09 14.80 13.96
C THR A 276 -0.21 15.73 15.15
N THR A 277 0.81 16.54 15.39
CA THR A 277 0.83 17.60 16.41
C THR A 277 0.95 18.93 15.71
N ASP A 278 -0.09 19.75 15.79
CA ASP A 278 -0.09 21.12 15.28
C ASP A 278 0.57 22.03 16.32
N TYR A 279 1.63 22.72 15.92
CA TYR A 279 2.30 23.70 16.77
C TYR A 279 1.75 25.10 16.60
N ASP A 280 1.38 25.44 15.37
CA ASP A 280 0.72 26.68 14.96
C ASP A 280 0.13 26.51 13.55
N GLU A 281 -0.39 27.60 12.96
CA GLU A 281 -1.02 27.58 11.63
C GLU A 281 -0.09 27.17 10.47
N ARG A 282 1.22 27.18 10.71
CA ARG A 282 2.25 26.93 9.69
C ARG A 282 3.22 25.80 10.02
N ASN A 283 3.16 25.29 11.23
CA ASN A 283 4.10 24.29 11.69
C ASN A 283 3.37 23.10 12.31
N SER A 284 3.67 21.92 11.84
CA SER A 284 3.14 20.67 12.39
C SER A 284 4.23 19.60 12.44
N HIS A 285 4.00 18.58 13.24
CA HIS A 285 4.83 17.39 13.31
C HIS A 285 3.96 16.16 13.05
N ASP A 286 4.33 15.35 12.10
CA ASP A 286 3.67 14.08 11.79
C ASP A 286 4.53 12.92 12.29
N ASN A 287 3.93 12.06 13.12
CA ASN A 287 4.60 10.91 13.71
C ASN A 287 3.66 9.70 13.64
N SER A 288 3.59 9.06 12.49
CA SER A 288 2.59 8.02 12.19
C SER A 288 3.26 6.71 11.77
N ILE A 289 2.73 5.57 12.18
CA ILE A 289 3.12 4.26 11.63
C ILE A 289 2.34 4.03 10.34
N LEU A 290 3.05 3.76 9.25
CA LEU A 290 2.47 3.62 7.92
C LEU A 290 2.38 2.17 7.45
N ASN A 291 3.46 1.43 7.53
CA ASN A 291 3.58 0.05 7.06
C ASN A 291 3.99 -0.84 8.22
N VAL A 292 3.31 -1.97 8.35
CA VAL A 292 3.56 -2.99 9.38
C VAL A 292 3.77 -4.34 8.72
N LEU A 293 4.86 -5.01 9.09
CA LEU A 293 5.17 -6.40 8.75
C LEU A 293 5.44 -7.12 10.06
N GLU A 294 4.73 -8.21 10.34
CA GLU A 294 4.89 -8.92 11.60
C GLU A 294 4.82 -10.44 11.42
N SER A 295 5.56 -11.14 12.24
CA SER A 295 5.51 -12.59 12.41
C SER A 295 5.71 -12.93 13.88
N SER A 296 5.68 -14.19 14.25
CA SER A 296 5.96 -14.58 15.63
C SER A 296 7.31 -14.06 16.09
N GLY A 297 7.31 -13.26 17.17
CA GLY A 297 8.50 -12.71 17.83
C GLY A 297 9.15 -11.49 17.17
N LEU A 298 8.70 -11.05 15.98
CA LEU A 298 9.33 -9.95 15.25
C LEU A 298 8.28 -9.07 14.56
N LEU A 299 8.29 -7.78 14.91
CA LEU A 299 7.52 -6.72 14.27
C LEU A 299 8.47 -5.75 13.56
N ILE A 300 8.21 -5.45 12.30
CA ILE A 300 8.93 -4.45 11.50
C ILE A 300 7.92 -3.42 11.01
N TYR A 301 8.23 -2.15 11.17
CA TYR A 301 7.31 -1.09 10.77
C TYR A 301 8.06 0.15 10.27
N PHE A 302 7.42 0.88 9.36
CA PHE A 302 7.88 2.20 8.94
C PHE A 302 7.17 3.26 9.75
N GLN A 303 7.94 4.14 10.40
CA GLN A 303 7.43 5.29 11.13
C GLN A 303 7.81 6.57 10.42
N LEU A 304 6.81 7.33 10.01
CA LEU A 304 6.93 8.70 9.56
C LEU A 304 7.19 9.58 10.79
N ASP A 305 8.23 10.37 10.78
CA ASP A 305 8.65 11.24 11.90
C ASP A 305 9.24 12.52 11.29
N LYS A 306 8.37 13.52 11.07
CA LYS A 306 8.67 14.65 10.20
C LYS A 306 8.10 15.95 10.73
N ASP A 307 8.92 17.00 10.73
CA ASP A 307 8.44 18.37 10.90
C ASP A 307 8.03 18.95 9.54
N TRP A 308 6.91 19.65 9.54
CA TRP A 308 6.35 20.31 8.37
C TRP A 308 6.25 21.82 8.61
N HIS A 309 6.52 22.59 7.56
CA HIS A 309 6.32 24.02 7.52
C HIS A 309 5.55 24.44 6.27
N TYR A 310 4.48 25.24 6.45
CA TYR A 310 3.71 25.79 5.33
C TYR A 310 4.36 27.05 4.79
N ARG A 311 4.85 26.99 3.54
CA ARG A 311 5.39 28.14 2.81
C ARG A 311 4.28 28.86 2.07
N SER A 312 3.88 30.04 2.55
CA SER A 312 2.79 30.85 1.98
C SER A 312 3.06 31.29 0.54
N GLU A 313 4.33 31.57 0.21
CA GLU A 313 4.77 32.02 -1.11
C GLU A 313 4.61 30.91 -2.17
N GLU A 314 4.83 29.67 -1.77
CA GLU A 314 4.74 28.49 -2.63
C GLU A 314 3.41 27.74 -2.47
N ARG A 315 2.58 28.15 -1.52
CA ARG A 315 1.29 27.52 -1.15
C ARG A 315 1.40 26.01 -0.91
N ARG A 316 2.50 25.58 -0.30
CA ARG A 316 2.75 24.15 -0.03
C ARG A 316 3.42 23.91 1.31
N TRP A 317 3.19 22.71 1.83
CA TRP A 317 3.92 22.19 2.99
C TRP A 317 5.30 21.68 2.55
N VAL A 318 6.32 22.01 3.32
CA VAL A 318 7.71 21.59 3.09
C VAL A 318 8.20 20.85 4.32
N ALA A 319 8.80 19.70 4.12
CA ALA A 319 9.46 18.95 5.18
C ALA A 319 10.72 19.70 5.65
N LEU A 320 10.88 19.84 6.97
CA LEU A 320 12.07 20.45 7.58
C LEU A 320 13.00 19.37 8.11
N ASN A 321 12.62 18.72 9.21
CA ASN A 321 13.40 17.67 9.84
C ASN A 321 12.74 16.33 9.54
N ASP A 322 13.44 15.42 8.86
CA ASP A 322 12.95 14.09 8.53
C ASP A 322 13.76 13.04 9.30
N LYS A 323 13.13 12.44 10.31
CA LYS A 323 13.66 11.33 11.11
C LYS A 323 12.91 10.02 10.83
N SER A 324 12.12 10.02 9.77
CA SER A 324 11.36 8.83 9.34
C SER A 324 12.30 7.65 9.14
N SER A 325 11.93 6.51 9.66
CA SER A 325 12.79 5.33 9.62
C SER A 325 12.01 4.02 9.72
N TRP A 326 12.59 2.99 9.18
CA TRP A 326 12.21 1.63 9.49
C TRP A 326 12.69 1.26 10.87
N ARG A 327 11.85 0.57 11.62
CA ARG A 327 12.12 0.10 12.98
C ARG A 327 11.73 -1.35 13.10
N LYS A 328 12.39 -2.05 14.02
CA LYS A 328 12.04 -3.39 14.44
C LYS A 328 11.78 -3.43 15.93
N ALA A 329 10.80 -4.23 16.34
CA ALA A 329 10.55 -4.60 17.71
C ALA A 329 10.68 -6.11 17.86
N GLU A 330 11.41 -6.55 18.88
CA GLU A 330 11.63 -7.98 19.19
C GLU A 330 11.16 -8.23 20.62
N MET A 331 10.49 -9.37 20.85
CA MET A 331 10.09 -9.76 22.19
C MET A 331 11.29 -10.30 22.96
N ILE A 332 11.74 -9.58 23.98
CA ILE A 332 12.83 -9.98 24.88
C ILE A 332 12.27 -9.94 26.32
N ASP A 333 12.31 -11.08 27.00
CA ASP A 333 11.78 -11.23 28.37
C ASP A 333 10.35 -10.68 28.56
N GLY A 334 9.48 -10.90 27.55
CA GLY A 334 8.07 -10.50 27.55
C GLY A 334 7.84 -9.00 27.32
N LYS A 335 8.85 -8.25 26.86
CA LYS A 335 8.74 -6.83 26.50
C LYS A 335 9.20 -6.58 25.09
N ALA A 336 8.53 -5.68 24.39
CA ALA A 336 8.96 -5.22 23.07
C ALA A 336 10.19 -4.31 23.20
N VAL A 337 11.31 -4.72 22.62
CA VAL A 337 12.54 -3.93 22.51
C VAL A 337 12.66 -3.37 21.11
N ILE A 338 12.59 -2.05 20.99
CA ILE A 338 12.59 -1.33 19.71
C ILE A 338 14.00 -0.92 19.33
N SER A 339 14.39 -1.17 18.10
CA SER A 339 15.64 -0.71 17.49
C SER A 339 15.41 -0.22 16.06
N GLN A 340 16.34 0.58 15.54
CA GLN A 340 16.28 1.04 14.16
C GLN A 340 16.68 -0.08 13.20
N LEU A 341 15.92 -0.23 12.11
CA LEU A 341 16.25 -1.11 11.01
C LEU A 341 16.77 -0.25 9.84
N HIS A 342 18.05 -0.40 9.52
CA HIS A 342 18.64 0.32 8.39
C HIS A 342 18.29 -0.39 7.08
N VAL A 343 17.24 0.08 6.45
CA VAL A 343 16.81 -0.32 5.09
C VAL A 343 17.13 0.87 4.19
N ARG A 344 18.41 1.00 3.77
CA ARG A 344 18.93 2.15 3.00
C ARG A 344 18.57 3.51 3.53
#